data_d78353d7eea40593891f6be13c96cd64
#
_entry.id   d78353d7eea40593891f6be13c96cd64
#
_cell.length_a   1.000
_cell.length_b   1.000
_cell.length_c   1.000
_cell.angle_alpha   90.00
_cell.angle_beta   90.00
_cell.angle_gamma   90.00
#
_symmetry.space_group_name_H-M   'P 1'
#
loop_
_entity.id
_entity.type
_entity.pdbx_description
1 polymer ?
#
loop_
_entity_poly.entity_id
_entity_poly.type
_entity_poly.pdbx_seq_one_letter_code
_entity_poly.pdbx_strand_id
1 'polypeptide(L)'
;MRLTPAEIAAIKAAARQAFGETAVVRLFGSRVDDSRRGGDIDLHVEVDPPIDEWRARTQFEAALFSRIDPRKVDVVVTERGMQPRAFERIAYRDGIVL
;
A
#
# COMPACT_ATOMS: atom_id res chain seq x y z
N MET A 1 -10.65 -0.37 -11.10
CA MET A 1 -10.02 -0.08 -9.80
C MET A 1 -11.06 0.49 -8.85
N ARG A 2 -11.08 0.00 -7.61
CA ARG A 2 -12.17 0.31 -6.67
C ARG A 2 -11.87 1.44 -5.70
N LEU A 3 -10.86 2.24 -5.98
CA LEU A 3 -10.51 3.39 -5.15
C LEU A 3 -10.91 4.68 -5.84
N THR A 4 -11.42 5.63 -5.06
CA THR A 4 -11.69 6.98 -5.58
C THR A 4 -10.36 7.74 -5.73
N PRO A 5 -10.34 8.81 -6.54
CA PRO A 5 -9.15 9.67 -6.62
C PRO A 5 -8.74 10.22 -5.26
N ALA A 6 -9.70 10.53 -4.38
CA ALA A 6 -9.39 11.03 -3.04
C ALA A 6 -8.71 9.96 -2.18
N GLU A 7 -9.18 8.72 -2.28
CA GLU A 7 -8.56 7.60 -1.56
C GLU A 7 -7.14 7.33 -2.06
N ILE A 8 -6.94 7.37 -3.36
CA ILE A 8 -5.60 7.21 -3.96
C ILE A 8 -4.65 8.30 -3.46
N ALA A 9 -5.10 9.55 -3.46
CA ALA A 9 -4.30 10.68 -2.99
C ALA A 9 -3.95 10.52 -1.50
N ALA A 10 -4.91 10.07 -0.70
CA ALA A 10 -4.69 9.85 0.74
C ALA A 10 -3.67 8.74 0.98
N ILE A 11 -3.77 7.64 0.25
CA ILE A 11 -2.83 6.51 0.37
C ILE A 11 -1.42 6.97 -0.01
N LYS A 12 -1.29 7.68 -1.11
CA LYS A 12 0.03 8.15 -1.56
C LYS A 12 0.66 9.15 -0.59
N ALA A 13 -0.14 10.06 -0.06
CA ALA A 13 0.35 11.02 0.94
C ALA A 13 0.78 10.33 2.23
N ALA A 14 -0.03 9.39 2.71
CA ALA A 14 0.29 8.63 3.92
C ALA A 14 1.55 7.77 3.72
N ALA A 15 1.70 7.16 2.54
CA ALA A 15 2.87 6.34 2.24
C ALA A 15 4.16 7.17 2.22
N ARG A 16 4.12 8.34 1.62
CA ARG A 16 5.30 9.25 1.63
C ARG A 16 5.68 9.63 3.04
N GLN A 17 4.70 9.92 3.86
CA GLN A 17 4.92 10.35 5.23
C GLN A 17 5.51 9.23 6.09
N ALA A 18 5.03 8.01 5.91
CA ALA A 18 5.40 6.88 6.76
C ALA A 18 6.58 6.07 6.21
N PHE A 19 6.63 5.87 4.90
CA PHE A 19 7.62 4.98 4.26
C PHE A 19 8.71 5.74 3.50
N GLY A 20 8.56 7.04 3.32
CA GLY A 20 9.55 7.86 2.60
C GLY A 20 9.06 8.27 1.23
N GLU A 21 9.69 9.31 0.68
CA GLU A 21 9.24 9.92 -0.59
C GLU A 21 9.48 9.03 -1.80
N THR A 22 10.40 8.09 -1.70
CA THR A 22 10.72 7.17 -2.80
C THR A 22 9.91 5.88 -2.74
N ALA A 23 9.00 5.75 -1.78
CA ALA A 23 8.15 4.57 -1.67
C ALA A 23 7.23 4.44 -2.88
N VAL A 24 7.11 3.22 -3.38
CA VAL A 24 6.20 2.89 -4.47
C VAL A 24 5.07 2.03 -3.92
N VAL A 25 3.85 2.47 -4.14
CA VAL A 25 2.65 1.79 -3.63
C VAL A 25 1.92 1.14 -4.79
N ARG A 26 1.59 -0.14 -4.63
CA ARG A 26 0.79 -0.89 -5.60
C ARG A 26 -0.49 -1.37 -4.94
N LEU A 27 -1.59 -1.24 -5.66
CA LEU A 27 -2.86 -1.84 -5.28
C LEU A 27 -2.94 -3.24 -5.89
N PHE A 28 -3.25 -4.24 -5.08
CA PHE A 28 -3.42 -5.59 -5.59
C PHE A 28 -4.62 -6.27 -4.91
N GLY A 29 -4.84 -7.54 -5.23
CA GLY A 29 -5.95 -8.29 -4.65
C GLY A 29 -7.30 -7.94 -5.27
N SER A 30 -8.36 -8.04 -4.50
CA SER A 30 -9.73 -7.85 -5.00
C SER A 30 -10.03 -6.46 -5.50
N ARG A 31 -9.24 -5.46 -5.07
CA ARG A 31 -9.44 -4.06 -5.50
C ARG A 31 -9.02 -3.80 -6.94
N VAL A 32 -8.26 -4.71 -7.53
CA VAL A 32 -7.90 -4.61 -8.95
C VAL A 32 -9.08 -4.97 -9.83
N ASP A 33 -9.97 -5.83 -9.35
CA ASP A 33 -11.17 -6.25 -10.06
C ASP A 33 -12.36 -5.36 -9.68
N ASP A 34 -12.74 -4.48 -10.59
CA ASP A 34 -13.82 -3.52 -10.37
C ASP A 34 -15.18 -4.16 -10.22
N SER A 35 -15.35 -5.41 -10.63
CA SER A 35 -16.61 -6.10 -10.49
C SER A 35 -16.90 -6.53 -9.06
N ARG A 36 -15.89 -6.54 -8.20
CA ARG A 36 -16.01 -6.99 -6.81
C ARG A 36 -16.17 -5.80 -5.89
N ARG A 37 -17.09 -5.97 -4.94
CA ARG A 37 -17.27 -5.01 -3.85
C ARG A 37 -16.65 -5.61 -2.61
N GLY A 38 -15.80 -4.87 -1.97
CA GLY A 38 -15.17 -5.33 -0.74
C GLY A 38 -14.69 -4.14 0.06
N GLY A 39 -14.56 -4.35 1.37
CA GLY A 39 -14.06 -3.32 2.26
C GLY A 39 -12.55 -3.25 2.35
N ASP A 40 -11.89 -4.37 2.04
CA ASP A 40 -10.46 -4.50 2.26
C ASP A 40 -9.65 -3.85 1.14
N ILE A 41 -8.58 -3.19 1.54
CA ILE A 41 -7.61 -2.61 0.61
C ILE A 41 -6.31 -3.37 0.80
N ASP A 42 -5.79 -3.96 -0.28
CA ASP A 42 -4.52 -4.70 -0.26
C ASP A 42 -3.45 -3.87 -0.94
N LEU A 43 -2.44 -3.49 -0.19
CA LEU A 43 -1.35 -2.63 -0.67
C LEU A 43 -0.01 -3.34 -0.54
N HIS A 44 0.83 -3.14 -1.55
CA HIS A 44 2.23 -3.49 -1.51
C HIS A 44 3.04 -2.21 -1.57
N VAL A 45 3.97 -2.05 -0.64
CA VAL A 45 4.83 -0.86 -0.57
C VAL A 45 6.27 -1.30 -0.73
N GLU A 46 6.92 -0.75 -1.75
CA GLU A 46 8.33 -0.95 -2.01
C GLU A 46 9.09 0.25 -1.46
N VAL A 47 10.07 -0.01 -0.60
CA VAL A 47 10.78 1.04 0.14
C VAL A 47 12.29 0.89 0.02
N ASP A 48 13.01 1.98 0.23
CA ASP A 48 14.45 1.94 0.36
C ASP A 48 14.84 1.46 1.76
N PRO A 49 15.79 0.51 1.89
CA PRO A 49 16.26 0.06 3.20
C PRO A 49 17.17 1.11 3.83
N PRO A 50 17.35 1.07 5.17
CA PRO A 50 16.64 0.21 6.11
C PRO A 50 15.29 0.80 6.50
N ILE A 51 14.36 -0.06 6.89
CA ILE A 51 13.04 0.38 7.35
C ILE A 51 12.67 -0.36 8.64
N ASP A 52 12.10 0.37 9.59
CA ASP A 52 11.40 -0.21 10.72
C ASP A 52 9.96 -0.44 10.29
N GLU A 53 9.68 -1.64 9.82
CA GLU A 53 8.41 -1.96 9.21
C GLU A 53 7.23 -1.76 10.16
N TRP A 54 7.36 -2.19 11.40
CA TRP A 54 6.30 -2.05 12.40
C TRP A 54 5.93 -0.58 12.62
N ARG A 55 6.95 0.23 12.83
CA ARG A 55 6.77 1.66 13.09
C ARG A 55 6.18 2.37 11.88
N ALA A 56 6.71 2.06 10.70
CA ALA A 56 6.26 2.68 9.45
C ALA A 56 4.80 2.30 9.15
N ARG A 57 4.41 1.06 9.36
CA ARG A 57 3.02 0.63 9.16
C ARG A 57 2.07 1.33 10.11
N THR A 58 2.46 1.47 11.38
CA THR A 58 1.64 2.18 12.36
C THR A 58 1.47 3.65 11.97
N GLN A 59 2.55 4.30 11.54
CA GLN A 59 2.50 5.68 11.07
C GLN A 59 1.65 5.82 9.81
N PHE A 60 1.75 4.85 8.90
CA PHE A 60 0.96 4.84 7.68
C PHE A 60 -0.54 4.80 7.98
N GLU A 61 -0.96 3.90 8.85
CA GLU A 61 -2.37 3.78 9.21
C GLU A 61 -2.88 5.06 9.88
N ALA A 62 -2.11 5.62 10.80
CA ALA A 62 -2.50 6.86 11.46
C ALA A 62 -2.66 8.01 10.46
N ALA A 63 -1.73 8.14 9.52
CA ALA A 63 -1.79 9.18 8.51
C ALA A 63 -2.94 8.96 7.54
N LEU A 64 -3.16 7.71 7.12
CA LEU A 64 -4.23 7.37 6.19
C LEU A 64 -5.61 7.65 6.80
N PHE A 65 -5.83 7.17 8.02
CA PHE A 65 -7.15 7.30 8.66
C PHE A 65 -7.41 8.69 9.24
N SER A 66 -6.45 9.59 9.14
CA SER A 66 -6.71 11.01 9.33
C SER A 66 -7.34 11.66 8.11
N ARG A 67 -7.33 10.97 6.97
CA ARG A 67 -7.81 11.49 5.68
C ARG A 67 -9.01 10.75 5.11
N ILE A 68 -9.17 9.47 5.47
CA ILE A 68 -10.31 8.66 5.02
C ILE A 68 -10.91 7.93 6.21
N ASP A 69 -12.13 7.44 6.04
CA ASP A 69 -12.79 6.64 7.07
C ASP A 69 -12.02 5.34 7.29
N PRO A 70 -11.89 4.89 8.55
CA PRO A 70 -11.20 3.64 8.86
C PRO A 70 -11.81 2.44 8.15
N ARG A 71 -10.95 1.59 7.62
CA ARG A 71 -11.32 0.32 7.00
C ARG A 71 -10.13 -0.61 7.09
N LYS A 72 -10.35 -1.88 6.77
CA LYS A 72 -9.25 -2.84 6.80
C LYS A 72 -8.29 -2.58 5.65
N VAL A 73 -7.03 -2.38 5.98
CA VAL A 73 -5.96 -2.18 5.00
C VAL A 73 -4.85 -3.16 5.33
N ASP A 74 -4.54 -4.03 4.39
CA ASP A 74 -3.43 -4.97 4.51
C ASP A 74 -2.24 -4.42 3.74
N VAL A 75 -1.11 -4.29 4.42
CA VAL A 75 0.10 -3.72 3.85
C VAL A 75 1.21 -4.74 3.86
N VAL A 76 1.77 -5.01 2.70
CA VAL A 76 2.96 -5.84 2.54
C VAL A 76 4.11 -4.93 2.13
N VAL A 77 5.23 -5.02 2.84
CA VAL A 77 6.39 -4.16 2.61
C VAL A 77 7.55 -4.98 2.07
N THR A 78 8.17 -4.50 1.00
CA THR A 78 9.39 -5.08 0.46
C THR A 78 10.48 -4.01 0.40
N GLU A 79 11.65 -4.31 0.93
CA GLU A 79 12.80 -3.43 0.83
C GLU A 79 13.44 -3.57 -0.55
N ARG A 80 13.74 -2.44 -1.19
CA ARG A 80 14.34 -2.40 -2.52
C ARG A 80 15.71 -3.06 -2.49
N GLY A 81 15.97 -3.95 -3.47
CA GLY A 81 17.20 -4.72 -3.51
C GLY A 81 17.13 -6.08 -2.85
N MET A 82 16.09 -6.34 -2.08
CA MET A 82 15.86 -7.67 -1.50
C MET A 82 15.09 -8.53 -2.49
N GLN A 83 15.36 -9.84 -2.46
CA GLN A 83 14.62 -10.76 -3.31
C GLN A 83 13.18 -10.91 -2.82
N PRO A 84 12.17 -10.64 -3.68
CA PRO A 84 10.78 -10.76 -3.26
C PRO A 84 10.42 -12.21 -2.95
N ARG A 85 9.60 -12.40 -1.91
CA ARG A 85 8.98 -13.68 -1.63
C ARG A 85 7.90 -13.99 -2.68
N ALA A 86 7.46 -15.24 -2.76
CA ALA A 86 6.48 -15.65 -3.76
C ALA A 86 5.22 -14.77 -3.75
N PHE A 87 4.72 -14.45 -2.56
CA PHE A 87 3.54 -13.59 -2.40
C PHE A 87 3.80 -12.18 -2.92
N GLU A 88 4.99 -11.64 -2.67
CA GLU A 88 5.35 -10.30 -3.11
C GLU A 88 5.50 -10.23 -4.62
N ARG A 89 5.95 -11.32 -5.25
CA ARG A 89 6.06 -11.39 -6.72
C ARG A 89 4.69 -11.23 -7.40
N ILE A 90 3.64 -11.73 -6.77
CA ILE A 90 2.28 -11.56 -7.28
C ILE A 90 1.91 -10.09 -7.29
N ALA A 91 2.24 -9.36 -6.22
CA ALA A 91 1.96 -7.93 -6.14
C ALA A 91 2.75 -7.15 -7.20
N TYR A 92 4.01 -7.51 -7.44
CA TYR A 92 4.81 -6.87 -8.48
C TYR A 92 4.24 -7.12 -9.87
N ARG A 93 3.77 -8.35 -10.13
CA ARG A 93 3.27 -8.72 -11.45
C ARG A 93 1.88 -8.17 -11.72
N ASP A 94 0.98 -8.28 -10.75
CA ASP A 94 -0.45 -8.01 -10.96
C ASP A 94 -0.92 -6.70 -10.33
N GLY A 95 -0.12 -6.09 -9.45
CA GLY A 95 -0.48 -4.86 -8.77
C GLY A 95 -0.46 -3.65 -9.70
N ILE A 96 -1.28 -2.67 -9.35
CA ILE A 96 -1.36 -1.40 -10.08
C ILE A 96 -0.63 -0.34 -9.27
N VAL A 97 0.38 0.28 -9.87
CA VAL A 97 1.11 1.38 -9.21
C VAL A 97 0.18 2.58 -9.08
N LEU A 98 0.05 3.08 -7.88
CA LEU A 98 -0.78 4.25 -7.60
C LEU A 98 -0.06 5.56 -7.84
#